data_c9632a3a8f7e3555881fd9a1adcb6c5c
#
_entry.id   c9632a3a8f7e3555881fd9a1adcb6c5c
#
_cell.length_a   1.000
_cell.length_b   1.000
_cell.length_c   1.000
_cell.angle_alpha   90.00
_cell.angle_beta   90.00
_cell.angle_gamma   90.00
#
_symmetry.space_group_name_H-M   'P 1'
#
loop_
_entity.id
_entity.type
_entity.pdbx_description
1 polymer ?
#
loop_
_entity_poly.entity_id
_entity_poly.type
_entity_poly.pdbx_seq_one_letter_code
_entity_poly.pdbx_strand_id
1 'polypeptide(L)'
;PYLIGRSRSIALKTDANTIHVKGNRPCWPTWTLTPAADAKTVSIKDAHGHKLAVTSTTAITGRISIDTDPDHRELRVNGNLMAPTLESDYFPLLPGLNMLTLTGATAASLAYRPLTLI
;
A
#
# COMPACT_ATOMS: atom_id res chain seq x y z
N PRO A 1 15.70 -21.78 1.49
CA PRO A 1 14.28 -21.68 1.83
C PRO A 1 13.96 -20.35 2.53
N TYR A 2 12.68 -19.99 2.52
CA TYR A 2 12.20 -18.78 3.17
C TYR A 2 11.45 -19.14 4.45
N LEU A 3 11.65 -18.33 5.48
CA LEU A 3 10.80 -18.33 6.66
C LEU A 3 9.79 -17.19 6.50
N ILE A 4 8.50 -17.53 6.50
CA ILE A 4 7.41 -16.56 6.45
C ILE A 4 6.94 -16.29 7.85
N GLY A 5 7.07 -15.06 8.32
CA GLY A 5 6.61 -14.65 9.63
C GLY A 5 5.10 -14.46 9.71
N ARG A 6 4.60 -14.17 10.91
CA ARG A 6 3.20 -13.84 11.13
C ARG A 6 2.84 -12.55 10.41
N SER A 7 1.58 -12.48 9.97
CA SER A 7 1.04 -11.23 9.42
C SER A 7 1.13 -10.11 10.47
N ARG A 8 1.62 -8.96 10.05
CA ARG A 8 1.71 -7.75 10.87
C ARG A 8 0.86 -6.67 10.23
N SER A 9 0.07 -6.00 11.05
CA SER A 9 -0.75 -4.87 10.61
C SER A 9 -0.23 -3.60 11.25
N ILE A 10 -0.10 -2.55 10.45
CA ILE A 10 0.38 -1.25 10.90
C ILE A 10 -0.63 -0.19 10.47
N ALA A 11 -1.12 0.60 11.44
CA ALA A 11 -1.93 1.77 11.14
C ALA A 11 -1.01 2.90 10.70
N LEU A 12 -1.39 3.58 9.62
CA LEU A 12 -0.63 4.67 9.04
C LEU A 12 -1.32 6.00 9.31
N LYS A 13 -0.51 7.04 9.42
CA LYS A 13 -0.98 8.42 9.52
C LYS A 13 -1.19 8.98 8.13
N THR A 14 -1.99 10.05 8.03
CA THR A 14 -2.02 10.84 6.81
C THR A 14 -0.65 11.47 6.58
N ASP A 15 -0.30 11.67 5.30
CA ASP A 15 0.96 12.27 4.88
C ASP A 15 2.16 11.34 5.10
N ALA A 16 3.15 11.71 5.90
CA ALA A 16 4.42 10.99 5.99
C ALA A 16 4.43 9.92 7.09
N ASN A 17 4.95 8.75 6.74
CA ASN A 17 5.12 7.62 7.66
C ASN A 17 6.51 7.02 7.50
N THR A 18 7.08 6.59 8.62
CA THR A 18 8.30 5.77 8.62
C THR A 18 7.98 4.48 9.35
N ILE A 19 8.14 3.34 8.67
CA ILE A 19 7.88 2.04 9.26
C ILE A 19 9.11 1.16 9.18
N HIS A 20 9.28 0.30 10.18
CA HIS A 20 10.37 -0.67 10.24
C HIS A 20 9.82 -2.06 9.88
N VAL A 21 10.35 -2.64 8.80
CA VAL A 21 9.94 -3.94 8.31
C VAL A 21 10.98 -5.00 8.72
N LYS A 22 10.49 -6.03 9.37
CA LYS A 22 11.32 -7.17 9.81
C LYS A 22 11.62 -8.10 8.65
N GLY A 23 12.62 -8.99 8.86
CA GLY A 23 13.07 -9.91 7.84
C GLY A 23 14.28 -9.38 7.10
N ASN A 24 14.74 -10.11 6.09
CA ASN A 24 15.90 -9.71 5.28
C ASN A 24 15.59 -9.72 3.78
N ARG A 25 14.33 -9.85 3.40
CA ARG A 25 13.88 -9.84 2.00
C ARG A 25 12.71 -8.88 1.82
N PRO A 26 12.54 -8.30 0.62
CA PRO A 26 11.36 -7.53 0.32
C PRO A 26 10.08 -8.35 0.50
N CYS A 27 9.03 -7.71 0.98
CA CYS A 27 7.72 -8.35 1.11
C CYS A 27 6.65 -7.48 0.46
N TRP A 28 5.55 -8.09 0.04
CA TRP A 28 4.48 -7.42 -0.68
C TRP A 28 3.30 -7.17 0.26
N PRO A 29 3.02 -5.90 0.60
CA PRO A 29 1.95 -5.58 1.54
C PRO A 29 0.57 -5.60 0.90
N THR A 30 -0.45 -5.71 1.74
CA THR A 30 -1.83 -5.40 1.42
C THR A 30 -2.18 -4.06 2.05
N TRP A 31 -2.65 -3.12 1.25
CA TRP A 31 -3.01 -1.78 1.69
C TRP A 31 -4.52 -1.66 1.88
N THR A 32 -4.93 -0.96 2.90
CA THR A 32 -6.32 -0.56 3.11
C THR A 32 -6.35 0.94 3.35
N LEU A 33 -7.04 1.67 2.48
CA LEU A 33 -7.07 3.14 2.51
C LEU A 33 -8.50 3.63 2.62
N THR A 34 -8.70 4.68 3.41
CA THR A 34 -9.97 5.39 3.49
C THR A 34 -9.78 6.75 2.81
N PRO A 35 -10.44 7.01 1.67
CA PRO A 35 -10.31 8.28 0.98
C PRO A 35 -10.76 9.46 1.84
N ALA A 36 -10.10 10.60 1.69
CA ALA A 36 -10.56 11.84 2.27
C ALA A 36 -11.88 12.27 1.60
N ALA A 37 -12.68 13.09 2.28
CA ALA A 37 -13.90 13.64 1.70
C ALA A 37 -13.56 14.39 0.40
N ASP A 38 -14.33 14.14 -0.65
CA ASP A 38 -14.17 14.75 -1.96
C ASP A 38 -12.83 14.46 -2.67
N ALA A 39 -12.05 13.51 -2.20
CA ALA A 39 -10.80 13.14 -2.86
C ALA A 39 -11.07 12.45 -4.20
N LYS A 40 -10.43 12.93 -5.25
CA LYS A 40 -10.48 12.32 -6.60
C LYS A 40 -9.24 11.53 -6.91
N THR A 41 -8.20 11.68 -6.11
CA THR A 41 -6.94 10.95 -6.23
C THR A 41 -6.48 10.52 -4.85
N VAL A 42 -6.10 9.26 -4.73
CA VAL A 42 -5.47 8.71 -3.53
C VAL A 42 -4.17 8.04 -3.96
N SER A 43 -3.08 8.35 -3.30
CA SER A 43 -1.78 7.80 -3.68
C SER A 43 -0.92 7.42 -2.48
N ILE A 44 -0.02 6.47 -2.74
CA ILE A 44 1.03 6.03 -1.82
C ILE A 44 2.34 6.15 -2.58
N LYS A 45 3.34 6.80 -1.96
CA LYS A 45 4.69 6.92 -2.53
C LYS A 45 5.70 6.36 -1.54
N ASP A 46 6.76 5.74 -2.06
CA ASP A 46 7.92 5.37 -1.25
C ASP A 46 9.07 6.36 -1.48
N ALA A 47 10.20 6.13 -0.80
CA ALA A 47 11.38 6.99 -0.93
C ALA A 47 12.21 6.69 -2.18
N HIS A 48 11.88 5.63 -2.92
CA HIS A 48 12.64 5.16 -4.07
C HIS A 48 12.01 5.54 -5.41
N GLY A 49 11.01 6.42 -5.40
CA GLY A 49 10.37 6.89 -6.61
C GLY A 49 9.20 6.05 -7.08
N HIS A 50 8.79 5.04 -6.33
CA HIS A 50 7.59 4.26 -6.65
C HIS A 50 6.35 5.00 -6.18
N LYS A 51 5.30 4.91 -6.98
CA LYS A 51 4.00 5.52 -6.69
C LYS A 51 2.91 4.55 -7.08
N LEU A 52 1.91 4.42 -6.22
CA LEU A 52 0.70 3.66 -6.49
C LEU A 52 -0.48 4.59 -6.28
N ALA A 53 -1.23 4.86 -7.32
CA ALA A 53 -2.29 5.87 -7.27
C ALA A 53 -3.58 5.40 -7.94
N VAL A 54 -4.69 5.89 -7.41
CA VAL A 54 -6.03 5.72 -7.95
C VAL A 54 -6.60 7.10 -8.24
N THR A 55 -7.15 7.29 -9.43
CA THR A 55 -7.77 8.54 -9.84
C THR A 55 -9.17 8.28 -10.38
N SER A 56 -10.08 9.19 -10.08
CA SER A 56 -11.46 9.15 -10.54
C SER A 56 -11.90 10.56 -10.97
N THR A 57 -12.88 10.63 -11.86
CA THR A 57 -13.49 11.90 -12.28
C THR A 57 -14.44 12.47 -11.22
N THR A 58 -14.89 11.62 -10.31
CA THR A 58 -15.76 11.99 -9.18
C THR A 58 -15.06 11.61 -7.87
N ALA A 59 -15.58 12.10 -6.75
CA ALA A 59 -15.03 11.76 -5.44
C ALA A 59 -15.01 10.24 -5.23
N ILE A 60 -13.88 9.73 -4.76
CA ILE A 60 -13.72 8.32 -4.45
C ILE A 60 -14.42 8.05 -3.11
N THR A 61 -15.34 7.09 -3.12
CA THR A 61 -16.10 6.71 -1.92
C THR A 61 -15.83 5.26 -1.57
N GLY A 62 -15.97 4.94 -0.28
CA GLY A 62 -15.74 3.60 0.21
C GLY A 62 -14.26 3.32 0.47
N ARG A 63 -13.96 2.06 0.76
CA ARG A 63 -12.61 1.64 1.11
C ARG A 63 -11.84 1.23 -0.13
N ILE A 64 -10.56 1.63 -0.18
CA ILE A 64 -9.63 1.17 -1.19
C ILE A 64 -8.84 0.01 -0.60
N SER A 65 -8.81 -1.11 -1.30
CA SER A 65 -8.07 -2.30 -0.92
C SER A 65 -7.10 -2.66 -2.04
N ILE A 66 -5.82 -2.82 -1.71
CA ILE A 66 -4.78 -3.10 -2.71
C ILE A 66 -3.95 -4.27 -2.23
N ASP A 67 -3.99 -5.37 -3.00
CA ASP A 67 -3.09 -6.50 -2.81
C ASP A 67 -1.96 -6.36 -3.82
N THR A 68 -0.73 -6.23 -3.33
CA THR A 68 0.44 -6.03 -4.17
C THR A 68 1.17 -7.33 -4.51
N ASP A 69 0.76 -8.46 -3.95
CA ASP A 69 1.39 -9.75 -4.23
C ASP A 69 1.41 -10.01 -5.74
N PRO A 70 2.58 -10.28 -6.34
CA PRO A 70 2.69 -10.49 -7.78
C PRO A 70 1.78 -11.59 -8.33
N ASP A 71 1.40 -12.56 -7.50
CA ASP A 71 0.53 -13.67 -7.90
C ASP A 71 -0.95 -13.34 -7.86
N HIS A 72 -1.35 -12.26 -7.16
CA HIS A 72 -2.77 -11.89 -7.03
C HIS A 72 -2.98 -10.37 -7.01
N ARG A 73 -2.19 -9.61 -7.72
CA ARG A 73 -2.33 -8.14 -7.72
C ARG A 73 -3.75 -7.73 -8.01
N GLU A 74 -4.32 -6.93 -7.12
CA GLU A 74 -5.71 -6.53 -7.20
C GLU A 74 -5.91 -5.19 -6.50
N LEU A 75 -6.63 -4.30 -7.15
CA LEU A 75 -7.02 -3.02 -6.58
C LEU A 75 -8.52 -2.92 -6.64
N ARG A 76 -9.15 -2.69 -5.50
CA ARG A 76 -10.60 -2.51 -5.39
C ARG A 76 -10.95 -1.20 -4.73
N VAL A 77 -11.94 -0.54 -5.27
CA VAL A 77 -12.52 0.67 -4.69
C VAL A 77 -13.97 0.36 -4.38
N ASN A 78 -14.35 0.45 -3.11
CA ASN A 78 -15.70 0.10 -2.65
C ASN A 78 -16.15 -1.28 -3.13
N GLY A 79 -15.23 -2.25 -3.12
CA GLY A 79 -15.49 -3.62 -3.53
C GLY A 79 -15.41 -3.87 -5.03
N ASN A 80 -15.26 -2.85 -5.87
CA ASN A 80 -15.20 -2.98 -7.32
C ASN A 80 -13.76 -2.96 -7.83
N LEU A 81 -13.43 -3.87 -8.73
CA LEU A 81 -12.12 -3.90 -9.36
C LEU A 81 -11.85 -2.60 -10.12
N MET A 82 -10.63 -2.09 -9.99
CA MET A 82 -10.22 -0.87 -10.65
C MET A 82 -8.73 -0.96 -11.01
N ALA A 83 -8.33 -0.28 -12.08
CA ALA A 83 -6.93 -0.20 -12.46
C ALA A 83 -6.26 1.02 -11.79
N PRO A 84 -5.00 0.89 -11.36
CA PRO A 84 -4.23 2.06 -10.93
C PRO A 84 -3.91 2.97 -12.12
N THR A 85 -3.39 4.17 -11.85
CA THR A 85 -2.98 5.10 -12.91
C THR A 85 -1.82 4.49 -13.72
N LEU A 86 -1.63 5.00 -14.95
CA LEU A 86 -0.62 4.45 -15.85
C LEU A 86 0.81 4.58 -15.33
N GLU A 87 1.10 5.62 -14.55
CA GLU A 87 2.42 5.81 -13.95
C GLU A 87 2.60 5.04 -12.63
N SER A 88 1.60 4.28 -12.22
CA SER A 88 1.66 3.53 -10.96
C SER A 88 2.49 2.26 -11.08
N ASP A 89 3.18 1.94 -10.00
CA ASP A 89 3.89 0.68 -9.81
C ASP A 89 3.41 0.00 -8.53
N TYR A 90 3.17 -1.30 -8.59
CA TYR A 90 3.06 -2.09 -7.37
C TYR A 90 4.46 -2.28 -6.83
N PHE A 91 4.71 -1.85 -5.62
CA PHE A 91 6.05 -1.90 -5.03
C PHE A 91 6.07 -2.67 -3.71
N PRO A 92 7.19 -3.36 -3.40
CA PRO A 92 7.31 -4.08 -2.15
C PRO A 92 7.78 -3.16 -1.01
N LEU A 93 7.61 -3.62 0.22
CA LEU A 93 8.32 -3.06 1.37
C LEU A 93 9.71 -3.69 1.43
N LEU A 94 10.71 -2.86 1.71
CA LEU A 94 12.09 -3.32 1.83
C LEU A 94 12.40 -3.65 3.30
N PRO A 95 13.34 -4.56 3.58
CA PRO A 95 13.80 -4.78 4.95
C PRO A 95 14.34 -3.49 5.56
N GLY A 96 14.05 -3.27 6.83
CA GLY A 96 14.48 -2.08 7.55
C GLY A 96 13.47 -0.93 7.43
N LEU A 97 13.98 0.29 7.35
CA LEU A 97 13.13 1.47 7.34
C LEU A 97 12.54 1.75 5.96
N ASN A 98 11.24 1.99 5.94
CA ASN A 98 10.50 2.40 4.74
C ASN A 98 9.82 3.73 5.02
N MET A 99 10.03 4.69 4.15
CA MET A 99 9.39 6.01 4.23
C MET A 99 8.26 6.04 3.21
N LEU A 100 7.05 6.26 3.70
CA LEU A 100 5.83 6.21 2.90
C LEU A 100 5.08 7.52 3.03
N THR A 101 4.58 8.04 1.91
CA THR A 101 3.77 9.25 1.89
C THR A 101 2.41 8.93 1.31
N LEU A 102 1.37 9.26 2.07
CA LEU A 102 -0.03 9.09 1.67
C LEU A 102 -0.60 10.43 1.23
N THR A 103 -1.38 10.42 0.16
CA THR A 103 -2.08 11.62 -0.32
C THR A 103 -3.53 11.25 -0.61
N GLY A 104 -4.46 12.09 -0.14
CA GLY A 104 -5.89 11.90 -0.39
C GLY A 104 -6.58 10.87 0.50
N ALA A 105 -5.92 10.36 1.53
CA ALA A 105 -6.50 9.42 2.48
C ALA A 105 -6.56 10.04 3.88
N THR A 106 -7.64 9.78 4.62
CA THR A 106 -7.79 10.19 6.03
C THR A 106 -7.30 9.13 7.00
N ALA A 107 -7.32 7.87 6.57
CA ALA A 107 -6.86 6.74 7.36
C ALA A 107 -6.30 5.69 6.42
N ALA A 108 -5.34 4.94 6.90
CA ALA A 108 -4.75 3.85 6.14
C ALA A 108 -4.15 2.81 7.08
N SER A 109 -4.04 1.60 6.57
CA SER A 109 -3.30 0.54 7.23
C SER A 109 -2.65 -0.34 6.17
N LEU A 110 -1.60 -1.03 6.57
CA LEU A 110 -1.01 -2.06 5.74
C LEU A 110 -0.83 -3.33 6.54
N ALA A 111 -0.86 -4.46 5.86
CA ALA A 111 -0.54 -5.75 6.43
C ALA A 111 0.55 -6.41 5.59
N TYR A 112 1.52 -7.01 6.23
CA TYR A 112 2.58 -7.73 5.55
C TYR A 112 3.04 -8.93 6.37
N ARG A 113 3.70 -9.88 5.71
CA ARG A 113 4.37 -10.99 6.36
C ARG A 113 5.87 -10.82 6.20
N PRO A 114 6.65 -10.71 7.29
CA PRO A 114 8.10 -10.64 7.19
C PRO A 114 8.64 -11.88 6.46
N LEU A 115 9.60 -11.66 5.57
CA LEU A 115 10.20 -12.72 4.79
C LEU A 115 11.69 -12.77 5.08
N THR A 116 12.17 -13.95 5.49
CA THR A 116 13.57 -14.16 5.82
C THR A 116 14.12 -15.33 5.00
N LEU A 117 15.20 -15.07 4.28
CA LEU A 117 15.93 -16.13 3.60
C LEU A 117 16.91 -16.77 4.60
N ILE A 118 16.75 -18.07 4.75
CA ILE A 118 17.56 -18.86 5.67
C ILE A 118 18.68 -19.55 4.91
#